data_82126cdb52639e2e76c5a451926ffefe
#
_entry.id   82126cdb52639e2e76c5a451926ffefe
#
_cell.length_a   1.000
_cell.length_b   1.000
_cell.length_c   1.000
_cell.angle_alpha   90.00
_cell.angle_beta   90.00
_cell.angle_gamma   90.00
#
_symmetry.space_group_name_H-M   'P 1'
#
loop_
_entity.id
_entity.type
_entity.pdbx_description
1 polymer ?
#
loop_
_entity_poly.entity_id
_entity_poly.type
_entity_poly.pdbx_seq_one_letter_code
_entity_poly.pdbx_strand_id
1 'polypeptide(L)'
;MADIEDYAAFCHKFGDQVDAYANMDVIGDAAATYENQCVMEDLGLHPLPVFHRGDDWKYLDDYLKGDHDYIAFGGVADPRDRKAANKWMGKVISHIVEFNPTIKTHAFGVTSPEELVKYRFFSCDSSTWCDAFRYNKYQFYKGHGVLEEIDVQESRKRIGLHYGSVPLDGKFKHSLTTWKKRMEFIDRIIPSSEQPFRKAEIDQLSV
;
A
#
# COMPACT_ATOMS: atom_id res chain seq x y z
N MET A 1 16.16 -16.71 -5.00
CA MET A 1 15.40 -16.12 -3.88
C MET A 1 16.38 -15.22 -3.19
N ALA A 2 16.05 -13.97 -2.90
CA ALA A 2 16.98 -13.14 -2.14
C ALA A 2 17.17 -13.77 -0.76
N ASP A 3 18.39 -13.78 -0.25
CA ASP A 3 18.70 -14.26 1.09
C ASP A 3 18.40 -13.13 2.07
N ILE A 4 17.94 -13.47 3.27
CA ILE A 4 17.67 -12.49 4.32
C ILE A 4 18.95 -11.73 4.72
N GLU A 5 20.10 -12.40 4.68
CA GLU A 5 21.41 -11.79 4.96
C GLU A 5 21.77 -10.74 3.90
N ASP A 6 21.53 -11.02 2.61
CA ASP A 6 21.74 -10.06 1.52
C ASP A 6 20.80 -8.85 1.64
N TYR A 7 19.54 -9.09 2.02
CA TYR A 7 18.57 -8.02 2.23
C TYR A 7 18.93 -7.17 3.46
N ALA A 8 19.32 -7.80 4.54
CA ALA A 8 19.79 -7.09 5.74
C ALA A 8 21.03 -6.24 5.45
N ALA A 9 22.01 -6.78 4.69
CA ALA A 9 23.17 -6.02 4.27
C ALA A 9 22.81 -4.81 3.39
N PHE A 10 21.81 -4.96 2.52
CA PHE A 10 21.26 -3.86 1.73
C PHE A 10 20.61 -2.79 2.64
N CYS A 11 19.79 -3.21 3.60
CA CYS A 11 19.15 -2.30 4.55
C CYS A 11 20.17 -1.55 5.43
N HIS A 12 21.20 -2.21 5.91
CA HIS A 12 22.31 -1.55 6.63
C HIS A 12 23.01 -0.49 5.78
N LYS A 13 23.15 -0.75 4.49
CA LYS A 13 23.88 0.16 3.60
C LYS A 13 23.05 1.35 3.17
N PHE A 14 21.74 1.18 2.98
CA PHE A 14 20.86 2.16 2.33
C PHE A 14 19.68 2.59 3.19
N GLY A 15 19.44 1.97 4.35
CA GLY A 15 18.28 2.24 5.20
C GLY A 15 18.15 3.69 5.60
N ASP A 16 19.26 4.37 5.86
CA ASP A 16 19.28 5.80 6.20
C ASP A 16 18.87 6.74 5.04
N GLN A 17 18.73 6.20 3.84
CA GLN A 17 18.35 6.97 2.64
C GLN A 17 16.86 6.85 2.31
N VAL A 18 16.11 6.10 3.10
CA VAL A 18 14.65 5.88 2.94
C VAL A 18 13.95 6.14 4.26
N ASP A 19 12.70 6.57 4.19
CA ASP A 19 11.90 6.84 5.39
C ASP A 19 11.49 5.55 6.12
N ALA A 20 11.30 4.46 5.37
CA ALA A 20 10.96 3.14 5.90
C ALA A 20 11.28 2.03 4.88
N TYR A 21 11.48 0.82 5.36
CA TYR A 21 11.60 -0.39 4.57
C TYR A 21 10.83 -1.52 5.24
N ALA A 22 10.22 -2.38 4.45
CA ALA A 22 9.42 -3.49 4.97
C ALA A 22 10.30 -4.67 5.37
N ASN A 23 9.76 -5.53 6.23
CA ASN A 23 10.29 -6.86 6.48
C ASN A 23 10.39 -7.66 5.16
N MET A 24 11.28 -8.64 5.13
CA MET A 24 11.32 -9.65 4.08
C MET A 24 10.20 -10.68 4.29
N ASP A 25 9.00 -10.32 3.83
CA ASP A 25 7.79 -11.12 4.02
C ASP A 25 7.75 -12.38 3.14
N VAL A 26 7.14 -13.44 3.66
CA VAL A 26 6.90 -14.69 2.93
C VAL A 26 5.39 -14.84 2.73
N ILE A 27 4.91 -14.45 1.55
CA ILE A 27 3.48 -14.48 1.22
C ILE A 27 2.91 -15.88 1.41
N GLY A 28 1.90 -16.00 2.30
CA GLY A 28 1.25 -17.25 2.62
C GLY A 28 1.93 -18.07 3.73
N ASP A 29 3.01 -17.55 4.32
CA ASP A 29 3.66 -18.15 5.49
C ASP A 29 3.93 -17.08 6.56
N ALA A 30 2.96 -16.87 7.43
CA ALA A 30 3.04 -15.89 8.50
C ALA A 30 4.11 -16.21 9.53
N ALA A 31 4.42 -17.50 9.74
CA ALA A 31 5.46 -17.91 10.67
C ALA A 31 6.85 -17.52 10.15
N ALA A 32 7.13 -17.82 8.88
CA ALA A 32 8.38 -17.43 8.25
C ALA A 32 8.51 -15.90 8.14
N THR A 33 7.42 -15.19 7.87
CA THR A 33 7.40 -13.72 7.87
C THR A 33 7.79 -13.16 9.25
N TYR A 34 7.22 -13.73 10.32
CA TYR A 34 7.52 -13.31 11.69
C TYR A 34 8.96 -13.66 12.09
N GLU A 35 9.47 -14.84 11.70
CA GLU A 35 10.85 -15.24 11.93
C GLU A 35 11.83 -14.28 11.24
N ASN A 36 11.56 -13.90 9.99
CA ASN A 36 12.36 -12.91 9.27
C ASN A 36 12.35 -11.54 9.97
N GLN A 37 11.21 -11.11 10.54
CA GLN A 37 11.15 -9.89 11.35
C GLN A 37 12.13 -9.97 12.52
N CYS A 38 12.04 -11.05 13.31
CA CYS A 38 12.93 -11.23 14.45
C CYS A 38 14.41 -11.27 14.05
N VAL A 39 14.75 -11.98 12.97
CA VAL A 39 16.13 -12.04 12.46
C VAL A 39 16.64 -10.65 12.05
N MET A 40 15.84 -9.85 11.36
CA MET A 40 16.25 -8.51 10.95
C MET A 40 16.42 -7.59 12.19
N GLU A 41 15.56 -7.70 13.19
CA GLU A 41 15.66 -6.95 14.44
C GLU A 41 16.89 -7.37 15.26
N ASP A 42 17.19 -8.65 15.35
CA ASP A 42 18.41 -9.18 15.99
C ASP A 42 19.69 -8.67 15.32
N LEU A 43 19.61 -8.36 14.01
CA LEU A 43 20.68 -7.71 13.26
C LEU A 43 20.72 -6.18 13.45
N GLY A 44 19.88 -5.61 14.31
CA GLY A 44 19.84 -4.17 14.61
C GLY A 44 19.12 -3.33 13.55
N LEU A 45 18.28 -3.96 12.72
CA LEU A 45 17.42 -3.29 11.75
C LEU A 45 16.03 -3.01 12.36
N HIS A 46 15.30 -2.07 11.75
CA HIS A 46 13.94 -1.71 12.19
C HIS A 46 12.98 -1.76 10.99
N PRO A 47 12.74 -2.96 10.40
CA PRO A 47 11.82 -3.09 9.28
C PRO A 47 10.37 -2.93 9.74
N LEU A 48 9.51 -2.43 8.86
CA LEU A 48 8.07 -2.47 9.09
C LEU A 48 7.59 -3.91 9.19
N PRO A 49 6.98 -4.33 10.30
CA PRO A 49 6.29 -5.61 10.37
C PRO A 49 5.20 -5.71 9.30
N VAL A 50 5.08 -6.85 8.66
CA VAL A 50 4.08 -7.08 7.60
C VAL A 50 3.08 -8.14 8.05
N PHE A 51 1.80 -7.75 8.07
CA PHE A 51 0.68 -8.64 8.37
C PHE A 51 -0.20 -8.82 7.14
N HIS A 52 -0.35 -10.08 6.68
CA HIS A 52 -1.11 -10.37 5.48
C HIS A 52 -2.54 -10.83 5.79
N ARG A 53 -3.40 -10.58 4.84
CA ARG A 53 -4.74 -11.15 4.87
C ARG A 53 -4.68 -12.67 4.76
N GLY A 54 -5.21 -13.34 5.78
CA GLY A 54 -5.17 -14.80 5.93
C GLY A 54 -4.21 -15.30 7.00
N ASP A 55 -3.33 -14.44 7.49
CA ASP A 55 -2.43 -14.76 8.59
C ASP A 55 -3.20 -14.97 9.91
N ASP A 56 -2.61 -15.76 10.80
CA ASP A 56 -3.11 -15.91 12.16
C ASP A 56 -2.96 -14.59 12.93
N TRP A 57 -4.03 -14.13 13.54
CA TRP A 57 -4.11 -12.87 14.28
C TRP A 57 -3.12 -12.76 15.43
N LYS A 58 -2.63 -13.90 15.96
CA LYS A 58 -1.58 -13.90 16.98
C LYS A 58 -0.34 -13.09 16.55
N TYR A 59 0.03 -13.13 15.25
CA TYR A 59 1.18 -12.38 14.76
C TYR A 59 0.94 -10.87 14.77
N LEU A 60 -0.30 -10.43 14.46
CA LEU A 60 -0.65 -9.03 14.64
C LEU A 60 -0.58 -8.63 16.12
N ASP A 61 -1.12 -9.47 17.02
CA ASP A 61 -1.04 -9.23 18.48
C ASP A 61 0.41 -9.17 18.98
N ASP A 62 1.29 -10.00 18.45
CA ASP A 62 2.70 -10.02 18.82
C ASP A 62 3.40 -8.75 18.31
N TYR A 63 3.11 -8.29 17.09
CA TYR A 63 3.59 -6.99 16.61
C TYR A 63 3.07 -5.81 17.45
N LEU A 64 1.79 -5.83 17.84
CA LEU A 64 1.19 -4.78 18.67
C LEU A 64 1.76 -4.73 20.09
N LYS A 65 2.17 -5.87 20.65
CA LYS A 65 2.82 -5.96 21.96
C LYS A 65 4.31 -5.62 21.91
N GLY A 66 4.90 -5.71 20.73
CA GLY A 66 6.26 -5.27 20.46
C GLY A 66 6.39 -3.74 20.46
N ASP A 67 7.59 -3.24 20.29
CA ASP A 67 7.87 -1.79 20.22
C ASP A 67 7.74 -1.27 18.78
N HIS A 68 6.63 -1.62 18.11
CA HIS A 68 6.36 -1.20 16.74
C HIS A 68 5.32 -0.07 16.71
N ASP A 69 5.74 1.08 16.21
CA ASP A 69 4.87 2.24 16.00
C ASP A 69 4.33 2.35 14.58
N TYR A 70 4.74 1.41 13.69
CA TYR A 70 4.34 1.42 12.29
C TYR A 70 4.26 -0.01 11.74
N ILE A 71 3.07 -0.41 11.22
CA ILE A 71 2.78 -1.77 10.75
C ILE A 71 2.22 -1.71 9.32
N ALA A 72 2.67 -2.63 8.46
CA ALA A 72 2.21 -2.74 7.08
C ALA A 72 1.22 -3.89 6.87
N PHE A 73 0.30 -3.73 5.91
CA PHE A 73 -0.69 -4.74 5.53
C PHE A 73 -0.52 -5.18 4.10
N GLY A 74 -0.50 -6.49 3.88
CA GLY A 74 -0.44 -7.12 2.57
C GLY A 74 -1.67 -7.98 2.24
N GLY A 75 -1.71 -8.50 1.01
CA GLY A 75 -2.77 -9.42 0.56
C GLY A 75 -4.13 -8.77 0.30
N VAL A 76 -4.20 -7.46 0.09
CA VAL A 76 -5.44 -6.68 -0.07
C VAL A 76 -5.64 -6.09 -1.47
N ALA A 77 -4.66 -6.24 -2.36
CA ALA A 77 -4.65 -5.59 -3.67
C ALA A 77 -5.43 -6.33 -4.77
N ASP A 78 -5.97 -7.54 -4.53
CA ASP A 78 -6.70 -8.31 -5.57
C ASP A 78 -8.07 -7.67 -5.86
N PRO A 79 -8.27 -7.11 -7.08
CA PRO A 79 -9.52 -6.46 -7.44
C PRO A 79 -10.73 -7.40 -7.48
N ARG A 80 -10.50 -8.72 -7.60
CA ARG A 80 -11.58 -9.73 -7.67
C ARG A 80 -12.19 -10.00 -6.30
N ASP A 81 -11.47 -9.70 -5.22
CA ASP A 81 -11.89 -9.97 -3.85
C ASP A 81 -11.91 -8.70 -2.97
N ARG A 82 -12.10 -7.56 -3.61
CA ARG A 82 -12.03 -6.24 -2.98
C ARG A 82 -12.98 -6.07 -1.79
N LYS A 83 -14.21 -6.63 -1.90
CA LYS A 83 -15.19 -6.52 -0.80
C LYS A 83 -14.72 -7.23 0.46
N ALA A 84 -14.17 -8.43 0.33
CA ALA A 84 -13.67 -9.19 1.49
C ALA A 84 -12.35 -8.59 2.01
N ALA A 85 -11.47 -8.09 1.13
CA ALA A 85 -10.27 -7.36 1.52
C ALA A 85 -10.63 -6.09 2.32
N ASN A 86 -11.62 -5.33 1.86
CA ASN A 86 -12.10 -4.12 2.54
C ASN A 86 -12.66 -4.43 3.93
N LYS A 87 -13.48 -5.48 4.05
CA LYS A 87 -14.01 -5.93 5.34
C LYS A 87 -12.89 -6.37 6.29
N TRP A 88 -11.88 -7.07 5.78
CA TRP A 88 -10.72 -7.49 6.57
C TRP A 88 -9.89 -6.30 7.03
N MET A 89 -9.58 -5.33 6.15
CA MET A 89 -8.88 -4.10 6.51
C MET A 89 -9.60 -3.36 7.63
N GLY A 90 -10.94 -3.27 7.56
CA GLY A 90 -11.74 -2.66 8.61
C GLY A 90 -11.51 -3.30 9.97
N LYS A 91 -11.52 -4.64 10.03
CA LYS A 91 -11.26 -5.38 11.27
C LYS A 91 -9.85 -5.14 11.82
N VAL A 92 -8.83 -5.16 10.93
CA VAL A 92 -7.44 -4.95 11.34
C VAL A 92 -7.24 -3.54 11.88
N ILE A 93 -7.75 -2.53 11.18
CA ILE A 93 -7.65 -1.13 11.64
C ILE A 93 -8.39 -0.93 12.96
N SER A 94 -9.62 -1.50 13.12
CA SER A 94 -10.33 -1.43 14.40
C SER A 94 -9.51 -2.03 15.54
N HIS A 95 -8.94 -3.21 15.32
CA HIS A 95 -8.13 -3.92 16.32
C HIS A 95 -6.89 -3.11 16.73
N ILE A 96 -6.18 -2.53 15.75
CA ILE A 96 -5.01 -1.69 16.01
C ILE A 96 -5.41 -0.42 16.78
N VAL A 97 -6.47 0.28 16.35
CA VAL A 97 -6.91 1.52 16.97
C VAL A 97 -7.41 1.28 18.40
N GLU A 98 -8.08 0.15 18.66
CA GLU A 98 -8.50 -0.26 20.00
C GLU A 98 -7.30 -0.55 20.90
N PHE A 99 -6.23 -1.14 20.38
CA PHE A 99 -5.00 -1.42 21.10
C PHE A 99 -4.18 -0.14 21.34
N ASN A 100 -3.85 0.58 20.28
CA ASN A 100 -3.11 1.85 20.34
C ASN A 100 -3.40 2.70 19.09
N PRO A 101 -4.18 3.79 19.23
CA PRO A 101 -4.57 4.62 18.09
C PRO A 101 -3.43 5.47 17.49
N THR A 102 -2.24 5.44 18.07
CA THR A 102 -1.07 6.18 17.58
C THR A 102 -0.21 5.36 16.60
N ILE A 103 -0.46 4.05 16.49
CA ILE A 103 0.26 3.19 15.56
C ILE A 103 -0.04 3.62 14.13
N LYS A 104 1.02 3.89 13.39
CA LYS A 104 0.95 4.19 11.96
C LYS A 104 0.67 2.92 11.17
N THR A 105 0.00 3.07 10.05
CA THR A 105 -0.34 1.93 9.19
C THR A 105 0.05 2.21 7.74
N HIS A 106 0.61 1.19 7.07
CA HIS A 106 0.89 1.19 5.65
C HIS A 106 0.02 0.14 4.94
N ALA A 107 -0.55 0.48 3.80
CA ALA A 107 -1.34 -0.46 3.02
C ALA A 107 -0.71 -0.72 1.65
N PHE A 108 -0.18 -1.93 1.45
CA PHE A 108 0.39 -2.34 0.16
C PHE A 108 -0.66 -2.47 -0.93
N GLY A 109 -0.44 -1.79 -2.04
CA GLY A 109 -1.28 -1.87 -3.23
C GLY A 109 -2.63 -1.16 -3.12
N VAL A 110 -2.88 -0.38 -2.09
CA VAL A 110 -4.14 0.33 -1.86
C VAL A 110 -4.03 1.79 -2.28
N THR A 111 -4.79 2.17 -3.31
CA THR A 111 -4.82 3.56 -3.82
C THR A 111 -6.23 4.04 -4.17
N SER A 112 -7.26 3.35 -3.70
CA SER A 112 -8.64 3.79 -3.84
C SER A 112 -8.91 4.98 -2.93
N PRO A 113 -9.40 6.12 -3.45
CA PRO A 113 -9.74 7.28 -2.62
C PRO A 113 -10.69 6.95 -1.48
N GLU A 114 -11.66 6.08 -1.73
CA GLU A 114 -12.66 5.65 -0.74
C GLU A 114 -12.01 4.92 0.44
N GLU A 115 -11.09 3.98 0.13
CA GLU A 115 -10.37 3.20 1.14
C GLU A 115 -9.39 4.09 1.91
N LEU A 116 -8.68 4.97 1.22
CA LEU A 116 -7.73 5.89 1.85
C LEU A 116 -8.43 6.86 2.81
N VAL A 117 -9.59 7.40 2.42
CA VAL A 117 -10.40 8.25 3.31
C VAL A 117 -10.99 7.46 4.49
N LYS A 118 -11.47 6.23 4.23
CA LYS A 118 -12.08 5.39 5.26
C LYS A 118 -11.08 4.96 6.33
N TYR A 119 -9.92 4.47 5.93
CA TYR A 119 -8.95 3.82 6.83
C TYR A 119 -7.81 4.73 7.30
N ARG A 120 -7.61 5.89 6.68
CA ARG A 120 -6.63 6.89 7.09
C ARG A 120 -5.22 6.32 7.28
N PHE A 121 -4.80 5.46 6.35
CA PHE A 121 -3.44 4.93 6.39
C PHE A 121 -2.42 6.06 6.44
N PHE A 122 -1.38 5.89 7.26
CA PHE A 122 -0.27 6.84 7.30
C PHE A 122 0.44 6.90 5.96
N SER A 123 0.63 5.74 5.31
CA SER A 123 1.12 5.68 3.93
C SER A 123 0.51 4.52 3.15
N CYS A 124 0.62 4.58 1.84
CA CYS A 124 0.25 3.51 0.92
C CYS A 124 1.14 3.54 -0.32
N ASP A 125 1.19 2.43 -1.03
CA ASP A 125 1.84 2.34 -2.32
C ASP A 125 0.97 1.65 -3.35
N SER A 126 1.37 1.68 -4.60
CA SER A 126 0.85 0.80 -5.64
C SER A 126 1.71 0.86 -6.90
N SER A 127 1.86 -0.26 -7.55
CA SER A 127 2.49 -0.34 -8.88
C SER A 127 1.52 -0.04 -10.03
N THR A 128 0.24 0.24 -9.77
CA THR A 128 -0.79 0.48 -10.79
C THR A 128 -0.49 1.67 -11.71
N TRP A 129 0.28 2.64 -11.24
CA TRP A 129 0.75 3.73 -12.08
C TRP A 129 1.66 3.26 -13.24
N CYS A 130 2.25 2.07 -13.12
CA CYS A 130 3.05 1.42 -14.16
C CYS A 130 2.22 0.59 -15.15
N ASP A 131 0.92 0.40 -14.93
CA ASP A 131 0.08 -0.49 -15.75
C ASP A 131 -0.01 -0.05 -17.21
N ALA A 132 0.10 1.24 -17.47
CA ALA A 132 0.23 1.78 -18.82
C ALA A 132 1.43 1.17 -19.58
N PHE A 133 2.52 0.85 -18.87
CA PHE A 133 3.70 0.20 -19.46
C PHE A 133 3.51 -1.31 -19.58
N ARG A 134 3.00 -1.95 -18.51
CA ARG A 134 2.89 -3.41 -18.43
C ARG A 134 1.84 -3.96 -19.37
N TYR A 135 0.69 -3.28 -19.46
CA TYR A 135 -0.50 -3.77 -20.15
C TYR A 135 -0.91 -2.94 -21.35
N ASN A 136 -0.07 -1.96 -21.74
CA ASN A 136 -0.31 -1.11 -22.90
C ASN A 136 -1.67 -0.37 -22.82
N LYS A 137 -2.02 0.13 -21.63
CA LYS A 137 -3.24 0.86 -21.32
C LYS A 137 -2.92 2.31 -20.99
N TYR A 138 -3.82 3.23 -21.32
CA TYR A 138 -3.71 4.61 -20.92
C TYR A 138 -4.65 4.93 -19.77
N GLN A 139 -4.15 5.67 -18.80
CA GLN A 139 -4.95 6.19 -17.71
C GLN A 139 -5.03 7.72 -17.81
N PHE A 140 -6.23 8.25 -17.72
CA PHE A 140 -6.51 9.68 -17.74
C PHE A 140 -7.20 10.11 -16.45
N TYR A 141 -6.72 11.19 -15.86
CA TYR A 141 -7.38 11.76 -14.69
C TYR A 141 -8.64 12.54 -15.11
N LYS A 142 -9.79 12.11 -14.62
CA LYS A 142 -11.12 12.69 -14.91
C LYS A 142 -11.58 13.70 -13.85
N GLY A 143 -10.80 13.91 -12.82
CA GLY A 143 -11.19 14.69 -11.64
C GLY A 143 -11.71 13.81 -10.51
N HIS A 144 -11.82 14.39 -9.31
CA HIS A 144 -12.37 13.73 -8.12
C HIS A 144 -11.73 12.37 -7.78
N GLY A 145 -10.42 12.23 -8.02
CA GLY A 145 -9.68 10.98 -7.77
C GLY A 145 -9.93 9.86 -8.79
N VAL A 146 -10.78 10.08 -9.78
CA VAL A 146 -11.17 9.07 -10.77
C VAL A 146 -10.14 9.01 -11.90
N LEU A 147 -9.72 7.78 -12.23
CA LEU A 147 -8.96 7.45 -13.42
C LEU A 147 -9.86 6.75 -14.42
N GLU A 148 -9.82 7.19 -15.67
CA GLU A 148 -10.39 6.45 -16.81
C GLU A 148 -9.25 5.70 -17.49
N GLU A 149 -9.45 4.39 -17.67
CA GLU A 149 -8.51 3.54 -18.40
C GLU A 149 -9.06 3.30 -19.80
N ILE A 150 -8.24 3.53 -20.81
CA ILE A 150 -8.57 3.25 -22.20
C ILE A 150 -7.52 2.35 -22.84
N ASP A 151 -7.92 1.44 -23.69
CA ASP A 151 -7.01 0.61 -24.46
C ASP A 151 -6.34 1.40 -25.60
N VAL A 152 -5.37 0.75 -26.26
CA VAL A 152 -4.60 1.36 -27.35
C VAL A 152 -5.49 1.72 -28.56
N GLN A 153 -6.53 0.94 -28.84
CA GLN A 153 -7.41 1.21 -29.99
C GLN A 153 -8.29 2.41 -29.72
N GLU A 154 -8.82 2.50 -28.50
CA GLU A 154 -9.62 3.63 -28.07
C GLU A 154 -8.78 4.92 -27.97
N SER A 155 -7.52 4.81 -27.53
CA SER A 155 -6.60 5.95 -27.49
C SER A 155 -6.31 6.54 -28.87
N ARG A 156 -6.20 5.68 -29.90
CA ARG A 156 -6.07 6.14 -31.30
C ARG A 156 -7.26 6.98 -31.75
N LYS A 157 -8.46 6.57 -31.40
CA LYS A 157 -9.69 7.29 -31.79
C LYS A 157 -9.81 8.62 -31.06
N ARG A 158 -9.50 8.67 -29.77
CA ARG A 158 -9.74 9.86 -28.94
C ARG A 158 -8.64 10.92 -29.05
N ILE A 159 -7.38 10.52 -29.14
CA ILE A 159 -6.24 11.44 -29.09
C ILE A 159 -5.34 11.38 -30.32
N GLY A 160 -5.68 10.58 -31.33
CA GLY A 160 -4.89 10.45 -32.55
C GLY A 160 -3.49 9.85 -32.36
N LEU A 161 -3.12 9.46 -31.15
CA LEU A 161 -1.82 8.92 -30.83
C LEU A 161 -1.80 7.41 -30.89
N HIS A 162 -0.83 6.89 -31.59
CA HIS A 162 -0.52 5.46 -31.54
C HIS A 162 0.43 5.19 -30.38
N TYR A 163 -0.04 4.48 -29.37
CA TYR A 163 0.75 4.20 -28.15
C TYR A 163 2.11 3.55 -28.45
N GLY A 164 2.18 2.68 -29.46
CA GLY A 164 3.44 2.09 -29.90
C GLY A 164 4.47 3.10 -30.42
N SER A 165 4.04 4.27 -30.91
CA SER A 165 4.92 5.32 -31.41
C SER A 165 5.31 6.37 -30.36
N VAL A 166 4.74 6.31 -29.15
CA VAL A 166 5.15 7.18 -28.04
C VAL A 166 6.41 6.60 -27.39
N PRO A 167 7.51 7.35 -27.28
CA PRO A 167 8.70 6.90 -26.58
C PRO A 167 8.41 6.48 -25.13
N LEU A 168 9.21 5.58 -24.58
CA LEU A 168 9.00 5.02 -23.24
C LEU A 168 8.99 6.09 -22.15
N ASP A 169 9.88 7.07 -22.27
CA ASP A 169 9.94 8.24 -21.37
C ASP A 169 8.67 9.10 -21.44
N GLY A 170 8.08 9.28 -22.61
CA GLY A 170 6.81 9.98 -22.80
C GLY A 170 5.64 9.26 -22.12
N LYS A 171 5.59 7.91 -22.22
CA LYS A 171 4.61 7.09 -21.52
C LYS A 171 4.76 7.20 -20.02
N PHE A 172 5.98 7.10 -19.53
CA PHE A 172 6.31 7.24 -18.11
C PHE A 172 5.87 8.61 -17.59
N LYS A 173 6.24 9.68 -18.26
CA LYS A 173 5.89 11.05 -17.89
C LYS A 173 4.38 11.28 -17.86
N HIS A 174 3.63 10.71 -18.83
CA HIS A 174 2.17 10.80 -18.86
C HIS A 174 1.56 10.08 -17.66
N SER A 175 1.96 8.85 -17.41
CA SER A 175 1.45 8.06 -16.29
C SER A 175 1.75 8.74 -14.96
N LEU A 176 2.98 9.14 -14.73
CA LEU A 176 3.39 9.84 -13.51
C LEU A 176 2.60 11.14 -13.29
N THR A 177 2.39 11.94 -14.35
CA THR A 177 1.62 13.18 -14.27
C THR A 177 0.16 12.92 -13.93
N THR A 178 -0.43 11.87 -14.51
CA THR A 178 -1.81 11.47 -14.26
C THR A 178 -2.01 11.04 -12.80
N TRP A 179 -1.10 10.21 -12.30
CA TRP A 179 -1.13 9.75 -10.92
C TRP A 179 -0.83 10.86 -9.92
N LYS A 180 0.09 11.75 -10.22
CA LYS A 180 0.36 12.92 -9.38
C LYS A 180 -0.89 13.76 -9.16
N LYS A 181 -1.66 14.07 -10.21
CA LYS A 181 -2.93 14.79 -10.09
C LYS A 181 -3.96 14.07 -9.23
N ARG A 182 -4.00 12.74 -9.33
CA ARG A 182 -4.87 11.92 -8.50
C ARG A 182 -4.45 11.97 -7.02
N MET A 183 -3.18 11.81 -6.74
CA MET A 183 -2.67 11.87 -5.37
C MET A 183 -2.85 13.25 -4.74
N GLU A 184 -2.58 14.33 -5.47
CA GLU A 184 -2.86 15.70 -5.01
C GLU A 184 -4.34 15.94 -4.67
N PHE A 185 -5.26 15.26 -5.33
CA PHE A 185 -6.68 15.29 -4.97
C PHE A 185 -6.94 14.50 -3.69
N ILE A 186 -6.41 13.28 -3.60
CA ILE A 186 -6.57 12.39 -2.45
C ILE A 186 -6.04 13.06 -1.19
N ASP A 187 -4.85 13.64 -1.23
CA ASP A 187 -4.23 14.32 -0.09
C ASP A 187 -5.09 15.46 0.47
N ARG A 188 -5.90 16.10 -0.37
CA ARG A 188 -6.82 17.16 0.06
C ARG A 188 -8.08 16.68 0.73
N ILE A 189 -8.50 15.43 0.48
CA ILE A 189 -9.75 14.87 1.01
C ILE A 189 -9.53 13.88 2.16
N ILE A 190 -8.31 13.35 2.32
CA ILE A 190 -7.99 12.47 3.44
C ILE A 190 -7.95 13.30 4.71
N PRO A 191 -8.70 12.91 5.76
CA PRO A 191 -8.50 13.45 7.09
C PRO A 191 -7.05 13.19 7.52
N SER A 192 -6.44 14.12 8.28
CA SER A 192 -5.10 13.90 8.80
C SER A 192 -5.01 12.53 9.48
N SER A 193 -3.98 11.75 9.12
CA SER A 193 -3.72 10.46 9.76
C SER A 193 -3.40 10.59 11.26
N GLU A 194 -3.04 11.80 11.69
CA GLU A 194 -2.81 12.16 13.10
C GLU A 194 -4.10 12.41 13.88
N GLN A 195 -5.26 12.56 13.19
CA GLN A 195 -6.52 12.70 13.87
C GLN A 195 -7.03 11.34 14.35
N PRO A 196 -7.23 11.14 15.65
CA PRO A 196 -7.72 9.87 16.17
C PRO A 196 -9.13 9.58 15.63
N PHE A 197 -9.39 8.32 15.39
CA PHE A 197 -10.75 7.88 15.06
C PHE A 197 -11.70 8.15 16.22
N ARG A 198 -12.87 8.70 15.92
CA ARG A 198 -13.94 8.77 16.91
C ARG A 198 -14.56 7.39 17.08
N LYS A 199 -15.11 7.09 18.26
CA LYS A 199 -15.71 5.77 18.55
C LYS A 199 -16.74 5.34 17.50
N ALA A 200 -17.61 6.24 17.06
CA ALA A 200 -18.60 5.96 16.01
C ALA A 200 -17.96 5.63 14.64
N GLU A 201 -16.76 6.10 14.37
CA GLU A 201 -16.01 5.78 13.15
C GLU A 201 -15.38 4.40 13.27
N ILE A 202 -14.86 4.03 14.44
CA ILE A 202 -14.31 2.69 14.71
C ILE A 202 -15.40 1.63 14.50
N ASP A 203 -16.60 1.85 15.02
CA ASP A 203 -17.74 0.94 14.88
C ASP A 203 -18.13 0.71 13.40
N GLN A 204 -17.83 1.67 12.51
CA GLN A 204 -18.11 1.60 11.08
C GLN A 204 -16.98 0.97 10.25
N LEU A 205 -15.77 0.81 10.80
CA LEU A 205 -14.63 0.26 10.06
C LEU A 205 -14.83 -1.21 9.68
N SER A 206 -15.47 -2.00 10.53
CA SER A 206 -15.62 -3.44 10.39
C SER A 206 -16.94 -3.88 9.72
N VAL A 207 -17.81 -2.95 9.34
CA VAL A 207 -19.09 -3.19 8.64
C VAL A 207 -18.94 -3.18 7.08
#